data_a021b0bae3a0f44904bf8dfa0dcbd689
#
_entry.id   a021b0bae3a0f44904bf8dfa0dcbd689
#
_cell.length_a   1.000
_cell.length_b   1.000
_cell.length_c   1.000
_cell.angle_alpha   90.00
_cell.angle_beta   90.00
_cell.angle_gamma   90.00
#
_symmetry.space_group_name_H-M   'P 1'
#
loop_
_entity.id
_entity.type
_entity.pdbx_description
1 polymer ?
#
loop_
_entity_poly.entity_id
_entity_poly.type
_entity_poly.pdbx_seq_one_letter_code
_entity_poly.pdbx_strand_id
1 'polypeptide(L)'
;MKYSTLLLLLIAPAVFATEENKQETTPLNSSNEVAVIKTNEGEMVVQFWTDAAPSTVENFKKLARQGFFDGTIFHRIVKGFMIQGGDPNSKDPAKENSYGEGGPGYNIKAEFNDHSHDRGVISMARGPDPDSAGSQFFICLAPVHRLDHQYTTFGKLIKGQDVLEKIGDTPVTKNSMGEPSKPTKRVVIESIKIVPADSVK
;
A
#
# COMPACT_ATOMS: atom_id res chain seq x y z
N MET A 1 23.83 -15.55 88.74
CA MET A 1 23.16 -14.65 87.82
C MET A 1 23.89 -14.72 86.50
N LYS A 2 23.31 -15.41 85.48
CA LYS A 2 23.92 -15.60 84.19
C LYS A 2 23.09 -14.80 83.18
N TYR A 3 23.67 -13.76 82.57
CA TYR A 3 23.04 -12.99 81.55
C TYR A 3 23.38 -13.65 80.19
N SER A 4 22.32 -14.14 79.46
CA SER A 4 22.43 -14.70 78.14
C SER A 4 22.15 -13.58 77.11
N THR A 5 23.16 -13.22 76.34
CA THR A 5 23.04 -12.19 75.31
C THR A 5 22.53 -12.85 74.06
N LEU A 6 21.31 -12.47 73.59
CA LEU A 6 20.68 -12.92 72.36
C LEU A 6 21.17 -12.04 71.21
N LEU A 7 21.93 -12.63 70.31
CA LEU A 7 22.41 -11.96 69.05
C LEU A 7 21.33 -12.06 68.01
N LEU A 8 20.72 -10.93 67.66
CA LEU A 8 19.70 -10.85 66.63
C LEU A 8 20.38 -10.68 65.25
N LEU A 9 20.30 -11.69 64.39
CA LEU A 9 20.84 -11.65 63.04
C LEU A 9 19.78 -10.96 62.08
N LEU A 10 20.09 -9.75 61.68
CA LEU A 10 19.29 -9.04 60.63
C LEU A 10 19.64 -9.59 59.26
N ILE A 11 18.72 -10.32 58.63
CA ILE A 11 18.82 -10.75 57.25
C ILE A 11 18.16 -9.64 56.40
N ALA A 12 18.95 -8.91 55.62
CA ALA A 12 18.44 -7.96 54.61
C ALA A 12 17.99 -8.73 53.36
N PRO A 13 16.81 -8.44 52.78
CA PRO A 13 16.40 -9.05 51.54
C PRO A 13 17.19 -8.42 50.35
N ALA A 14 17.85 -9.28 49.57
CA ALA A 14 18.45 -8.89 48.31
C ALA A 14 17.34 -8.60 47.29
N VAL A 15 17.20 -7.35 46.90
CA VAL A 15 16.35 -6.95 45.80
C VAL A 15 17.07 -7.30 44.50
N PHE A 16 16.65 -8.36 43.86
CA PHE A 16 17.04 -8.62 42.46
C PHE A 16 16.30 -7.62 41.56
N ALA A 17 17.01 -6.60 41.07
CA ALA A 17 16.54 -5.77 39.98
C ALA A 17 16.57 -6.62 38.70
N THR A 18 15.41 -7.00 38.21
CA THR A 18 15.24 -7.51 36.86
C THR A 18 15.49 -6.35 35.90
N GLU A 19 16.61 -6.36 35.20
CA GLU A 19 16.84 -5.52 34.04
C GLU A 19 15.82 -5.93 32.97
N GLU A 20 14.76 -5.13 32.79
CA GLU A 20 13.93 -5.18 31.60
C GLU A 20 14.81 -4.81 30.39
N ASN A 21 15.13 -5.82 29.60
CA ASN A 21 15.77 -5.64 28.31
C ASN A 21 14.79 -4.89 27.38
N LYS A 22 14.83 -3.56 27.44
CA LYS A 22 14.12 -2.66 26.56
C LYS A 22 14.76 -2.79 25.18
N GLN A 23 14.24 -3.73 24.41
CA GLN A 23 14.61 -3.89 23.00
C GLN A 23 14.25 -2.59 22.30
N GLU A 24 15.24 -1.75 22.10
CA GLU A 24 15.16 -0.48 21.39
C GLU A 24 14.80 -0.81 19.93
N THR A 25 13.50 -0.85 19.64
CA THR A 25 13.03 -0.87 18.25
C THR A 25 13.40 0.47 17.66
N THR A 26 14.54 0.53 17.00
CA THR A 26 14.90 1.65 16.11
C THR A 26 13.70 1.91 15.23
N PRO A 27 13.11 3.12 15.20
CA PRO A 27 12.01 3.40 14.28
C PRO A 27 12.57 3.18 12.88
N LEU A 28 12.02 2.19 12.17
CA LEU A 28 12.29 1.97 10.75
C LEU A 28 12.03 3.31 10.06
N ASN A 29 13.10 3.90 9.50
CA ASN A 29 13.03 5.16 8.81
C ASN A 29 12.05 5.00 7.64
N SER A 30 10.80 5.44 7.81
CA SER A 30 9.69 5.21 6.88
C SER A 30 9.96 5.79 5.48
N SER A 31 10.97 6.65 5.36
CA SER A 31 11.42 7.25 4.11
C SER A 31 12.22 6.29 3.20
N ASN A 32 12.71 5.15 3.70
CA ASN A 32 13.53 4.21 2.93
C ASN A 32 12.80 2.88 2.63
N GLU A 33 11.48 2.86 2.63
CA GLU A 33 10.68 1.69 2.28
C GLU A 33 10.09 1.82 0.87
N VAL A 34 9.92 0.67 0.21
CA VAL A 34 9.27 0.52 -1.09
C VAL A 34 8.15 -0.50 -1.02
N ALA A 35 7.20 -0.44 -1.96
CA ALA A 35 6.21 -1.49 -2.13
C ALA A 35 6.64 -2.44 -3.24
N VAL A 36 6.67 -3.74 -2.96
CA VAL A 36 6.78 -4.81 -3.96
C VAL A 36 5.37 -5.32 -4.23
N ILE A 37 4.84 -5.01 -5.42
CA ILE A 37 3.54 -5.47 -5.91
C ILE A 37 3.78 -6.73 -6.72
N LYS A 38 3.47 -7.89 -6.14
CA LYS A 38 3.54 -9.18 -6.81
C LYS A 38 2.22 -9.49 -7.49
N THR A 39 2.27 -9.80 -8.78
CA THR A 39 1.11 -10.17 -9.58
C THR A 39 1.35 -11.50 -10.29
N ASN A 40 0.28 -12.13 -10.79
CA ASN A 40 0.40 -13.30 -11.68
C ASN A 40 1.03 -12.97 -13.05
N GLU A 41 1.31 -11.71 -13.34
CA GLU A 41 2.01 -11.27 -14.57
C GLU A 41 3.49 -10.92 -14.33
N GLY A 42 3.91 -10.77 -13.06
CA GLY A 42 5.26 -10.40 -12.63
C GLY A 42 5.25 -9.44 -11.45
N GLU A 43 6.41 -8.89 -11.13
CA GLU A 43 6.60 -7.97 -9.99
C GLU A 43 6.87 -6.55 -10.45
N MET A 44 6.31 -5.59 -9.71
CA MET A 44 6.54 -4.16 -9.85
C MET A 44 7.00 -3.59 -8.50
N VAL A 45 7.94 -2.65 -8.51
CA VAL A 45 8.43 -1.99 -7.28
C VAL A 45 8.14 -0.50 -7.35
N VAL A 46 7.46 0.01 -6.32
CA VAL A 46 7.08 1.42 -6.18
C VAL A 46 7.92 2.08 -5.11
N GLN A 47 8.59 3.19 -5.45
CA GLN A 47 9.16 4.13 -4.51
C GLN A 47 8.11 5.16 -4.12
N PHE A 48 7.96 5.39 -2.81
CA PHE A 48 7.00 6.35 -2.28
C PHE A 48 7.53 7.79 -2.27
N TRP A 49 6.60 8.73 -2.38
CA TRP A 49 6.83 10.18 -2.20
C TRP A 49 6.22 10.61 -0.86
N THR A 50 6.84 10.18 0.23
CA THR A 50 6.31 10.38 1.60
C THR A 50 6.19 11.85 1.96
N ASP A 51 7.06 12.72 1.44
CA ASP A 51 7.01 14.15 1.71
C ASP A 51 5.85 14.84 0.97
N ALA A 52 5.43 14.30 -0.18
CA ALA A 52 4.36 14.87 -1.01
C ALA A 52 2.96 14.40 -0.58
N ALA A 53 2.83 13.16 -0.09
CA ALA A 53 1.55 12.57 0.29
C ALA A 53 1.70 11.65 1.52
N PRO A 54 2.07 12.18 2.69
CA PRO A 54 2.39 11.39 3.89
C PRO A 54 1.25 10.51 4.37
N SER A 55 0.02 11.03 4.46
CA SER A 55 -1.14 10.28 4.93
C SER A 55 -1.56 9.18 3.96
N THR A 56 -1.47 9.45 2.66
CA THR A 56 -1.76 8.48 1.59
C THR A 56 -0.75 7.33 1.61
N VAL A 57 0.55 7.64 1.72
CA VAL A 57 1.62 6.63 1.80
C VAL A 57 1.44 5.76 3.04
N GLU A 58 1.19 6.35 4.20
CA GLU A 58 0.97 5.58 5.44
C GLU A 58 -0.29 4.70 5.37
N ASN A 59 -1.38 5.21 4.78
CA ASN A 59 -2.59 4.43 4.55
C ASN A 59 -2.30 3.23 3.63
N PHE A 60 -1.61 3.44 2.50
CA PHE A 60 -1.26 2.38 1.57
C PHE A 60 -0.36 1.32 2.24
N LYS A 61 0.67 1.74 2.98
CA LYS A 61 1.55 0.84 3.74
C LYS A 61 0.79 0.04 4.79
N LYS A 62 -0.09 0.70 5.56
CA LYS A 62 -0.95 0.04 6.56
C LYS A 62 -1.79 -1.06 5.92
N LEU A 63 -2.50 -0.76 4.84
CA LEU A 63 -3.35 -1.73 4.12
C LEU A 63 -2.51 -2.88 3.54
N ALA A 64 -1.34 -2.58 2.96
CA ALA A 64 -0.42 -3.59 2.44
C ALA A 64 0.09 -4.54 3.54
N ARG A 65 0.51 -4.01 4.69
CA ARG A 65 0.96 -4.81 5.84
C ARG A 65 -0.14 -5.70 6.43
N GLN A 66 -1.41 -5.31 6.27
CA GLN A 66 -2.58 -6.09 6.68
C GLN A 66 -2.97 -7.15 5.65
N GLY A 67 -2.29 -7.26 4.49
CA GLY A 67 -2.68 -8.15 3.40
C GLY A 67 -4.00 -7.73 2.73
N PHE A 68 -4.42 -6.48 2.90
CA PHE A 68 -5.70 -5.98 2.36
C PHE A 68 -5.80 -6.15 0.84
N PHE A 69 -4.70 -5.98 0.13
CA PHE A 69 -4.65 -6.06 -1.33
C PHE A 69 -4.52 -7.49 -1.87
N ASP A 70 -4.17 -8.47 -1.02
CA ASP A 70 -3.90 -9.84 -1.45
C ASP A 70 -5.16 -10.48 -2.05
N GLY A 71 -5.05 -10.98 -3.28
CA GLY A 71 -6.15 -11.56 -4.05
C GLY A 71 -7.06 -10.55 -4.77
N THR A 72 -6.88 -9.23 -4.59
CA THR A 72 -7.53 -8.23 -5.44
C THR A 72 -7.01 -8.30 -6.88
N ILE A 73 -7.68 -7.65 -7.82
CA ILE A 73 -7.23 -7.62 -9.22
C ILE A 73 -7.09 -6.18 -9.72
N PHE A 74 -6.35 -6.00 -10.81
CA PHE A 74 -6.50 -4.83 -11.65
C PHE A 74 -7.81 -4.99 -12.44
N HIS A 75 -8.90 -4.46 -11.89
CA HIS A 75 -10.26 -4.65 -12.39
C HIS A 75 -10.62 -3.72 -13.55
N ARG A 76 -9.86 -2.63 -13.74
CA ARG A 76 -10.04 -1.68 -14.83
C ARG A 76 -8.68 -1.39 -15.48
N ILE A 77 -8.57 -1.68 -16.77
CA ILE A 77 -7.37 -1.46 -17.58
C ILE A 77 -7.79 -0.64 -18.80
N VAL A 78 -7.25 0.57 -18.95
CA VAL A 78 -7.48 1.42 -20.12
C VAL A 78 -6.16 1.62 -20.85
N LYS A 79 -6.00 0.97 -21.99
CA LYS A 79 -4.77 0.99 -22.79
C LYS A 79 -4.31 2.42 -23.09
N GLY A 80 -3.04 2.69 -22.87
CA GLY A 80 -2.46 4.03 -23.05
C GLY A 80 -2.88 5.06 -22.00
N PHE A 81 -3.61 4.65 -20.96
CA PHE A 81 -4.03 5.51 -19.88
C PHE A 81 -3.51 4.99 -18.53
N MET A 82 -4.15 3.97 -17.93
CA MET A 82 -3.79 3.45 -16.61
C MET A 82 -4.30 2.02 -16.38
N ILE A 83 -3.77 1.39 -15.32
CA ILE A 83 -4.32 0.19 -14.72
C ILE A 83 -4.79 0.53 -13.30
N GLN A 84 -6.02 0.13 -12.92
CA GLN A 84 -6.63 0.44 -11.62
C GLN A 84 -6.94 -0.84 -10.84
N GLY A 85 -6.56 -0.85 -9.56
CA GLY A 85 -6.77 -1.95 -8.62
C GLY A 85 -7.05 -1.47 -7.20
N GLY A 86 -6.89 -2.37 -6.22
CA GLY A 86 -7.05 -2.05 -4.80
C GLY A 86 -8.49 -2.09 -4.27
N ASP A 87 -9.43 -2.61 -5.08
CA ASP A 87 -10.82 -2.83 -4.68
C ASP A 87 -10.99 -4.20 -4.01
N PRO A 88 -11.40 -4.28 -2.73
CA PRO A 88 -11.63 -5.55 -2.03
C PRO A 88 -12.76 -6.39 -2.62
N ASN A 89 -13.77 -5.79 -3.28
CA ASN A 89 -14.82 -6.52 -3.95
C ASN A 89 -14.27 -7.41 -5.07
N SER A 90 -13.15 -6.99 -5.68
CA SER A 90 -12.53 -7.68 -6.80
C SER A 90 -11.88 -9.03 -6.45
N LYS A 91 -11.78 -9.37 -5.17
CA LYS A 91 -11.36 -10.71 -4.70
C LYS A 91 -12.38 -11.78 -5.09
N ASP A 92 -13.67 -11.43 -5.07
CA ASP A 92 -14.77 -12.34 -5.30
C ASP A 92 -15.37 -12.15 -6.71
N PRO A 93 -15.23 -13.13 -7.62
CA PRO A 93 -15.83 -13.05 -8.95
C PRO A 93 -17.35 -12.86 -8.95
N ALA A 94 -18.06 -13.32 -7.91
CA ALA A 94 -19.50 -13.12 -7.80
C ALA A 94 -19.90 -11.65 -7.59
N LYS A 95 -18.95 -10.80 -7.18
CA LYS A 95 -19.14 -9.36 -6.97
C LYS A 95 -18.73 -8.51 -8.17
N GLU A 96 -18.58 -9.08 -9.34
CA GLU A 96 -18.06 -8.38 -10.51
C GLU A 96 -18.82 -7.08 -10.84
N ASN A 97 -20.14 -7.07 -10.64
CA ASN A 97 -21.00 -5.90 -10.89
C ASN A 97 -20.71 -4.73 -9.93
N SER A 98 -20.03 -4.98 -8.82
CA SER A 98 -19.63 -3.95 -7.83
C SER A 98 -18.12 -3.66 -7.82
N TYR A 99 -17.40 -4.12 -8.84
CA TYR A 99 -15.99 -3.76 -8.97
C TYR A 99 -15.86 -2.26 -9.23
N GLY A 100 -14.93 -1.63 -8.49
CA GLY A 100 -14.74 -0.19 -8.48
C GLY A 100 -15.47 0.56 -7.37
N GLU A 101 -16.35 -0.12 -6.61
CA GLU A 101 -17.15 0.48 -5.53
C GLU A 101 -16.60 0.17 -4.12
N GLY A 102 -15.69 -0.81 -4.00
CA GLY A 102 -15.17 -1.25 -2.71
C GLY A 102 -14.07 -0.34 -2.17
N GLY A 103 -13.89 -0.40 -0.83
CA GLY A 103 -12.87 0.35 -0.12
C GLY A 103 -12.60 -0.23 1.28
N PRO A 104 -11.74 0.41 2.09
CA PRO A 104 -11.32 -0.08 3.39
C PRO A 104 -12.33 0.20 4.52
N GLY A 105 -13.50 0.78 4.20
CA GLY A 105 -14.52 1.18 5.18
C GLY A 105 -14.31 2.61 5.72
N TYR A 106 -13.36 3.36 5.19
CA TYR A 106 -13.10 4.77 5.50
C TYR A 106 -12.47 5.48 4.30
N ASN A 107 -12.46 6.81 4.33
CA ASN A 107 -11.82 7.66 3.33
C ASN A 107 -10.63 8.41 3.95
N ILE A 108 -9.71 8.86 3.08
CA ILE A 108 -8.58 9.71 3.42
C ILE A 108 -8.68 11.03 2.67
N LYS A 109 -8.12 12.10 3.27
CA LYS A 109 -8.06 13.42 2.64
C LYS A 109 -7.15 13.41 1.42
N ALA A 110 -7.49 14.23 0.43
CA ALA A 110 -6.65 14.46 -0.73
C ALA A 110 -5.35 15.18 -0.33
N GLU A 111 -4.25 14.77 -0.95
CA GLU A 111 -2.92 15.38 -0.80
C GLU A 111 -2.39 15.73 -2.20
N PHE A 112 -3.08 16.66 -2.89
CA PHE A 112 -2.67 17.09 -4.23
C PHE A 112 -1.31 17.78 -4.15
N ASN A 113 -0.43 17.44 -5.09
CA ASN A 113 0.95 17.89 -5.09
C ASN A 113 1.47 18.09 -6.53
N ASP A 114 2.72 18.53 -6.67
CA ASP A 114 3.32 18.94 -7.94
C ASP A 114 3.92 17.79 -8.75
N HIS A 115 3.83 16.54 -8.28
CA HIS A 115 4.27 15.39 -9.06
C HIS A 115 3.26 15.08 -10.18
N SER A 116 3.69 15.25 -11.43
CA SER A 116 2.86 14.97 -12.60
C SER A 116 2.56 13.49 -12.77
N HIS A 117 1.41 13.18 -13.36
CA HIS A 117 0.98 11.84 -13.72
C HIS A 117 1.73 11.32 -14.96
N ASP A 118 3.03 11.09 -14.81
CA ASP A 118 3.86 10.45 -15.81
C ASP A 118 3.68 8.93 -15.83
N ARG A 119 4.21 8.27 -16.89
CA ARG A 119 4.24 6.79 -16.93
C ARG A 119 4.90 6.21 -15.68
N GLY A 120 4.25 5.20 -15.08
CA GLY A 120 4.70 4.51 -13.89
C GLY A 120 4.38 5.23 -12.57
N VAL A 121 3.79 6.42 -12.61
CA VAL A 121 3.31 7.10 -11.41
C VAL A 121 2.09 6.38 -10.85
N ILE A 122 2.09 6.15 -9.53
CA ILE A 122 0.95 5.61 -8.79
C ILE A 122 0.19 6.74 -8.12
N SER A 123 -1.14 6.70 -8.24
CA SER A 123 -2.05 7.74 -7.75
C SER A 123 -3.32 7.13 -7.17
N MET A 124 -3.99 7.83 -6.23
CA MET A 124 -5.24 7.35 -5.63
C MET A 124 -6.41 7.52 -6.60
N ALA A 125 -7.18 6.44 -6.77
CA ALA A 125 -8.52 6.55 -7.36
C ALA A 125 -9.51 7.09 -6.32
N ARG A 126 -10.52 7.84 -6.77
CA ARG A 126 -11.54 8.47 -5.93
C ARG A 126 -12.87 8.68 -6.66
N GLY A 127 -13.91 8.92 -5.90
CA GLY A 127 -15.20 9.41 -6.39
C GLY A 127 -15.19 10.91 -6.71
N PRO A 128 -16.38 11.52 -6.86
CA PRO A 128 -16.49 12.96 -7.15
C PRO A 128 -15.90 13.86 -6.05
N ASP A 129 -16.09 13.47 -4.77
CA ASP A 129 -15.51 14.18 -3.63
C ASP A 129 -13.98 13.96 -3.63
N PRO A 130 -13.17 15.02 -3.58
CA PRO A 130 -11.71 14.95 -3.44
C PRO A 130 -11.25 14.05 -2.27
N ASP A 131 -11.97 14.08 -1.15
CA ASP A 131 -11.65 13.35 0.08
C ASP A 131 -12.31 11.96 0.13
N SER A 132 -12.68 11.38 -1.02
CA SER A 132 -13.30 10.05 -1.12
C SER A 132 -12.34 8.90 -1.44
N ALA A 133 -11.04 9.16 -1.51
CA ALA A 133 -10.05 8.10 -1.69
C ALA A 133 -10.02 7.14 -0.49
N GLY A 134 -9.76 5.86 -0.73
CA GLY A 134 -9.69 4.83 0.33
C GLY A 134 -8.56 3.85 0.10
N SER A 135 -8.80 2.79 -0.67
CA SER A 135 -7.80 1.77 -1.01
C SER A 135 -7.51 1.65 -2.50
N GLN A 136 -8.41 2.14 -3.36
CA GLN A 136 -8.21 1.99 -4.80
C GLN A 136 -7.13 2.95 -5.32
N PHE A 137 -6.27 2.43 -6.18
CA PHE A 137 -5.17 3.17 -6.80
C PHE A 137 -5.08 2.83 -8.28
N PHE A 138 -4.38 3.68 -9.04
CA PHE A 138 -4.05 3.40 -10.42
C PHE A 138 -2.57 3.68 -10.70
N ILE A 139 -2.03 3.01 -11.71
CA ILE A 139 -0.67 3.23 -12.22
C ILE A 139 -0.77 3.68 -13.66
N CYS A 140 -0.15 4.82 -13.98
CA CYS A 140 -0.20 5.42 -15.30
C CYS A 140 0.61 4.61 -16.33
N LEU A 141 -0.01 4.29 -17.48
CA LEU A 141 0.62 3.66 -18.64
C LEU A 141 1.31 4.66 -19.57
N ALA A 142 0.89 5.92 -19.51
CA ALA A 142 1.42 7.05 -20.29
C ALA A 142 1.27 8.34 -19.49
N PRO A 143 1.90 9.47 -19.87
CA PRO A 143 1.65 10.76 -19.24
C PRO A 143 0.17 11.19 -19.35
N VAL A 144 -0.41 11.62 -18.24
CA VAL A 144 -1.82 12.01 -18.14
C VAL A 144 -1.96 13.32 -17.35
N HIS A 145 -1.28 14.36 -17.78
CA HIS A 145 -1.17 15.64 -17.07
C HIS A 145 -2.51 16.34 -16.79
N ARG A 146 -3.61 15.95 -17.50
CA ARG A 146 -4.96 16.45 -17.15
C ARG A 146 -5.45 16.03 -15.76
N LEU A 147 -4.77 15.07 -15.10
CA LEU A 147 -5.09 14.63 -13.74
C LEU A 147 -4.25 15.33 -12.67
N ASP A 148 -3.24 16.12 -13.07
CA ASP A 148 -2.36 16.83 -12.15
C ASP A 148 -3.19 17.80 -11.29
N HIS A 149 -2.85 17.88 -10.00
CA HIS A 149 -3.57 18.63 -8.98
C HIS A 149 -5.04 18.24 -8.76
N GLN A 150 -5.51 17.14 -9.36
CA GLN A 150 -6.86 16.62 -9.18
C GLN A 150 -6.90 15.23 -8.53
N TYR A 151 -5.78 14.52 -8.56
CA TYR A 151 -5.61 13.21 -7.92
C TYR A 151 -4.30 13.21 -7.13
N THR A 152 -4.28 12.47 -6.01
CA THR A 152 -3.11 12.37 -5.14
C THR A 152 -2.11 11.38 -5.71
N THR A 153 -1.03 11.87 -6.30
CA THR A 153 0.14 11.05 -6.63
C THR A 153 0.95 10.77 -5.38
N PHE A 154 1.43 9.54 -5.18
CA PHE A 154 2.12 9.18 -3.95
C PHE A 154 3.37 8.30 -4.14
N GLY A 155 3.77 8.08 -5.40
CA GLY A 155 4.98 7.32 -5.71
C GLY A 155 5.14 7.03 -7.20
N LYS A 156 6.20 6.30 -7.53
CA LYS A 156 6.52 5.92 -8.91
C LYS A 156 7.17 4.54 -8.97
N LEU A 157 6.90 3.79 -10.03
CA LEU A 157 7.59 2.55 -10.34
C LEU A 157 9.08 2.80 -10.58
N ILE A 158 9.92 2.05 -9.84
CA ILE A 158 11.38 2.00 -10.05
C ILE A 158 11.82 0.69 -10.70
N LYS A 159 10.96 -0.36 -10.69
CA LYS A 159 11.16 -1.65 -11.39
C LYS A 159 9.83 -2.19 -11.90
N GLY A 160 9.88 -3.08 -12.93
CA GLY A 160 8.72 -3.76 -13.48
C GLY A 160 7.94 -2.92 -14.49
N GLN A 161 8.61 -2.03 -15.23
CA GLN A 161 8.00 -1.26 -16.33
C GLN A 161 7.49 -2.17 -17.47
N ASP A 162 8.17 -3.28 -17.71
CA ASP A 162 7.77 -4.35 -18.64
C ASP A 162 6.53 -5.09 -18.17
N VAL A 163 6.43 -5.35 -16.84
CA VAL A 163 5.24 -5.95 -16.23
C VAL A 163 4.05 -4.99 -16.31
N LEU A 164 4.26 -3.69 -16.05
CA LEU A 164 3.24 -2.66 -16.21
C LEU A 164 2.70 -2.63 -17.65
N GLU A 165 3.58 -2.70 -18.65
CA GLU A 165 3.20 -2.73 -20.06
C GLU A 165 2.42 -4.00 -20.40
N LYS A 166 2.92 -5.16 -19.99
CA LYS A 166 2.26 -6.45 -20.17
C LYS A 166 0.83 -6.46 -19.60
N ILE A 167 0.64 -5.86 -18.40
CA ILE A 167 -0.68 -5.72 -17.81
C ILE A 167 -1.54 -4.75 -18.62
N GLY A 168 -0.98 -3.60 -19.05
CA GLY A 168 -1.64 -2.60 -19.86
C GLY A 168 -2.10 -3.10 -21.25
N ASP A 169 -1.42 -4.11 -21.79
CA ASP A 169 -1.74 -4.77 -23.05
C ASP A 169 -2.74 -5.93 -22.90
N THR A 170 -3.19 -6.23 -21.67
CA THR A 170 -4.24 -7.25 -21.46
C THR A 170 -5.48 -6.91 -22.28
N PRO A 171 -6.00 -7.86 -23.11
CA PRO A 171 -7.23 -7.63 -23.85
C PRO A 171 -8.40 -7.28 -22.92
N VAL A 172 -9.21 -6.32 -23.34
CA VAL A 172 -10.36 -5.82 -22.56
C VAL A 172 -11.67 -5.92 -23.34
N THR A 173 -12.76 -6.06 -22.61
CA THR A 173 -14.13 -5.93 -23.09
C THR A 173 -14.76 -4.68 -22.49
N LYS A 174 -15.98 -4.34 -22.93
CA LYS A 174 -16.73 -3.24 -22.32
C LYS A 174 -17.19 -3.60 -20.91
N ASN A 175 -17.02 -2.67 -19.97
CA ASN A 175 -17.63 -2.75 -18.64
C ASN A 175 -19.14 -2.39 -18.71
N SER A 176 -19.83 -2.37 -17.57
CA SER A 176 -21.27 -2.04 -17.44
C SER A 176 -21.62 -0.63 -17.93
N MET A 177 -20.65 0.30 -17.96
CA MET A 177 -20.81 1.67 -18.45
C MET A 177 -20.43 1.83 -19.93
N GLY A 178 -20.07 0.74 -20.62
CA GLY A 178 -19.68 0.74 -22.03
C GLY A 178 -18.23 1.13 -22.31
N GLU A 179 -17.41 1.37 -21.28
CA GLU A 179 -15.98 1.65 -21.41
C GLU A 179 -15.21 0.36 -21.73
N PRO A 180 -14.32 0.33 -22.73
CA PRO A 180 -13.47 -0.82 -23.03
C PRO A 180 -12.31 -0.90 -22.00
N SER A 181 -12.60 -1.47 -20.84
CA SER A 181 -11.69 -1.46 -19.69
C SER A 181 -11.72 -2.70 -18.81
N LYS A 182 -12.68 -3.62 -19.03
CA LYS A 182 -12.80 -4.86 -18.28
C LYS A 182 -11.83 -5.90 -18.84
N PRO A 183 -10.79 -6.32 -18.08
CA PRO A 183 -9.83 -7.32 -18.56
C PRO A 183 -10.52 -8.66 -18.84
N THR A 184 -10.12 -9.33 -19.94
CA THR A 184 -10.64 -10.65 -20.33
C THR A 184 -10.07 -11.80 -19.50
N LYS A 185 -8.99 -11.56 -18.74
CA LYS A 185 -8.39 -12.46 -17.77
C LYS A 185 -8.16 -11.74 -16.45
N ARG A 186 -8.19 -12.47 -15.35
CA ARG A 186 -7.91 -11.88 -14.03
C ARG A 186 -6.42 -11.57 -13.90
N VAL A 187 -6.08 -10.29 -13.75
CA VAL A 187 -4.75 -9.82 -13.39
C VAL A 187 -4.71 -9.65 -11.87
N VAL A 188 -4.24 -10.70 -11.19
CA VAL A 188 -4.31 -10.81 -9.72
C VAL A 188 -3.11 -10.14 -9.07
N ILE A 189 -3.38 -9.32 -8.06
CA ILE A 189 -2.38 -8.86 -7.09
C ILE A 189 -2.25 -9.97 -6.05
N GLU A 190 -1.20 -10.78 -6.16
CA GLU A 190 -0.94 -11.89 -5.23
C GLU A 190 -0.58 -11.37 -3.84
N SER A 191 0.21 -10.31 -3.76
CA SER A 191 0.53 -9.61 -2.53
C SER A 191 1.11 -8.22 -2.80
N ILE A 192 1.02 -7.32 -1.80
CA ILE A 192 1.82 -6.09 -1.72
C ILE A 192 2.63 -6.14 -0.43
N LYS A 193 3.96 -6.16 -0.54
CA LYS A 193 4.86 -6.18 0.61
C LYS A 193 5.60 -4.85 0.73
N ILE A 194 5.67 -4.32 1.96
CA ILE A 194 6.47 -3.13 2.28
C ILE A 194 7.80 -3.63 2.81
N VAL A 195 8.87 -3.28 2.10
CA VAL A 195 10.23 -3.76 2.39
C VAL A 195 11.23 -2.60 2.35
N PRO A 196 12.40 -2.72 2.99
CA PRO A 196 13.48 -1.74 2.85
C PRO A 196 13.92 -1.62 1.37
N ALA A 197 14.21 -0.41 0.91
CA ALA A 197 14.58 -0.16 -0.49
C ALA A 197 15.89 -0.85 -0.91
N ASP A 198 16.81 -1.08 0.02
CA ASP A 198 18.07 -1.79 -0.21
C ASP A 198 17.89 -3.31 -0.40
N SER A 199 16.74 -3.86 -0.03
CA SER A 199 16.41 -5.29 -0.22
C SER A 199 15.96 -5.63 -1.64
N VAL A 200 15.67 -4.64 -2.49
CA VAL A 200 15.15 -4.81 -3.86
C VAL A 200 16.18 -4.42 -4.94
N LYS A 201 17.42 -4.88 -4.79
CA LYS A 201 18.51 -4.61 -5.75
C LYS A 201 18.29 -5.28 -7.10
#